data_f7a000f87e97b8834efa26a841452b8e
#
_entry.id   f7a000f87e97b8834efa26a841452b8e
#
_cell.length_a   1.000
_cell.length_b   1.000
_cell.length_c   1.000
_cell.angle_alpha   90.00
_cell.angle_beta   90.00
_cell.angle_gamma   90.00
#
_symmetry.space_group_name_H-M   'P 1'
#
loop_
_entity.id
_entity.type
_entity.pdbx_description
1 polymer ?
#
loop_
_entity_poly.entity_id
_entity_poly.type
_entity_poly.pdbx_seq_one_letter_code
_entity_poly.pdbx_strand_id
1 'polypeptide(L)'
;HSYMDNVDALKWYVDEFKKYNKPIWLTEFAGYDLESYTEQIDYMINAVDYLELEPDIFRYSWFIGRTDNTNGFPYIDILGASGILTDLGEMYKNLPTHNFNQIISVPALIEAETYNNMSGVSLKATDDQTGLFHVSNIENNDWIEFKINVPETGNYEIRFRIESVNASALDVLIDNTSMLRQNIQNTGDGLNWQTLINTIQLTVGVHKLKIK
;
A
#
# COMPACT_ATOMS: atom_id res chain seq x y z
N HIS A 1 -15.28 -16.15 -6.65
CA HIS A 1 -13.96 -16.35 -7.28
C HIS A 1 -13.71 -15.26 -8.30
N SER A 2 -12.50 -14.75 -8.37
CA SER A 2 -12.10 -13.74 -9.35
C SER A 2 -10.68 -14.05 -9.85
N TYR A 3 -10.57 -14.28 -11.15
CA TYR A 3 -9.30 -14.53 -11.82
C TYR A 3 -9.16 -13.48 -12.91
N MET A 4 -8.61 -12.33 -12.54
CA MET A 4 -8.47 -11.15 -13.42
C MET A 4 -7.00 -10.89 -13.72
N ASP A 5 -6.74 -10.32 -14.88
CA ASP A 5 -5.39 -9.94 -15.32
C ASP A 5 -4.88 -8.62 -14.72
N ASN A 6 -5.79 -7.83 -14.14
CA ASN A 6 -5.44 -6.55 -13.51
C ASN A 6 -6.40 -6.20 -12.36
N VAL A 7 -5.97 -5.26 -11.53
CA VAL A 7 -6.69 -4.86 -10.30
C VAL A 7 -7.96 -4.06 -10.61
N ASP A 8 -8.01 -3.30 -11.70
CA ASP A 8 -9.21 -2.52 -12.06
C ASP A 8 -10.35 -3.45 -12.50
N ALA A 9 -10.03 -4.55 -13.18
CA ALA A 9 -10.99 -5.60 -13.47
C ALA A 9 -11.51 -6.29 -12.21
N LEU A 10 -10.63 -6.52 -11.20
CA LEU A 10 -11.05 -7.02 -9.89
C LEU A 10 -11.99 -6.05 -9.18
N LYS A 11 -11.67 -4.74 -9.17
CA LYS A 11 -12.54 -3.70 -8.60
C LYS A 11 -13.92 -3.69 -9.25
N TRP A 12 -13.94 -3.67 -10.57
CA TRP A 12 -15.19 -3.76 -11.34
C TRP A 12 -16.00 -5.02 -10.96
N TYR A 13 -15.35 -6.17 -10.86
CA TYR A 13 -16.00 -7.42 -10.49
C TYR A 13 -16.61 -7.37 -9.09
N VAL A 14 -15.90 -6.84 -8.11
CA VAL A 14 -16.40 -6.66 -6.74
C VAL A 14 -17.61 -5.71 -6.72
N ASP A 15 -17.54 -4.59 -7.45
CA ASP A 15 -18.61 -3.60 -7.54
C ASP A 15 -19.94 -4.19 -8.05
N GLU A 16 -19.87 -5.18 -8.96
CA GLU A 16 -21.06 -5.88 -9.47
C GLU A 16 -21.84 -6.63 -8.36
N PHE A 17 -21.20 -6.95 -7.22
CA PHE A 17 -21.86 -7.64 -6.10
C PHE A 17 -22.34 -6.69 -5.00
N LYS A 18 -21.88 -5.46 -4.94
CA LYS A 18 -22.29 -4.46 -3.93
C LYS A 18 -23.80 -4.17 -3.97
N LYS A 19 -24.43 -4.30 -5.13
CA LYS A 19 -25.90 -4.15 -5.31
C LYS A 19 -26.75 -5.04 -4.41
N TYR A 20 -26.17 -6.13 -3.89
CA TYR A 20 -26.90 -7.04 -3.00
C TYR A 20 -26.88 -6.61 -1.52
N ASN A 21 -26.12 -5.56 -1.17
CA ASN A 21 -25.98 -5.04 0.21
C ASN A 21 -25.67 -6.15 1.24
N LYS A 22 -24.73 -7.02 0.91
CA LYS A 22 -24.28 -8.13 1.76
C LYS A 22 -22.76 -8.14 1.81
N PRO A 23 -22.17 -8.54 2.96
CA PRO A 23 -20.74 -8.77 3.05
C PRO A 23 -20.27 -9.77 1.99
N ILE A 24 -19.20 -9.44 1.30
CA ILE A 24 -18.65 -10.25 0.21
C ILE A 24 -17.53 -11.15 0.75
N TRP A 25 -17.63 -12.44 0.43
CA TRP A 25 -16.56 -13.42 0.62
C TRP A 25 -15.92 -13.71 -0.73
N LEU A 26 -14.74 -13.17 -0.98
CA LEU A 26 -13.95 -13.50 -2.16
C LEU A 26 -13.11 -14.73 -1.86
N THR A 27 -13.72 -15.89 -2.03
CA THR A 27 -13.17 -17.18 -1.61
C THR A 27 -11.94 -17.61 -2.40
N GLU A 28 -11.74 -17.07 -3.59
CA GLU A 28 -10.57 -17.31 -4.42
C GLU A 28 -10.29 -16.09 -5.30
N PHE A 29 -9.05 -15.64 -5.35
CA PHE A 29 -8.57 -14.67 -6.34
C PHE A 29 -7.10 -14.89 -6.65
N ALA A 30 -6.71 -14.62 -7.89
CA ALA A 30 -5.33 -14.62 -8.37
C ALA A 30 -5.26 -13.81 -9.67
N GLY A 31 -4.06 -13.38 -10.04
CA GLY A 31 -3.81 -12.90 -11.37
C GLY A 31 -3.90 -14.05 -12.38
N TYR A 32 -4.68 -13.85 -13.45
CA TYR A 32 -4.86 -14.84 -14.52
C TYR A 32 -4.09 -14.39 -15.76
N ASP A 33 -3.45 -15.35 -16.42
CA ASP A 33 -2.74 -15.13 -17.71
C ASP A 33 -1.63 -14.04 -17.64
N LEU A 34 -1.02 -13.89 -16.46
CA LEU A 34 0.11 -12.99 -16.28
C LEU A 34 1.39 -13.62 -16.82
N GLU A 35 2.22 -12.81 -17.47
CA GLU A 35 3.36 -13.31 -18.25
C GLU A 35 4.64 -13.50 -17.41
N SER A 36 4.68 -12.94 -16.19
CA SER A 36 5.86 -12.99 -15.34
C SER A 36 5.54 -13.09 -13.85
N TYR A 37 6.53 -13.55 -13.10
CA TYR A 37 6.47 -13.58 -11.63
C TYR A 37 6.34 -12.17 -11.03
N THR A 38 7.00 -11.18 -11.64
CA THR A 38 6.91 -9.77 -11.20
C THR A 38 5.50 -9.22 -11.35
N GLU A 39 4.85 -9.50 -12.49
CA GLU A 39 3.44 -9.08 -12.68
C GLU A 39 2.51 -9.73 -11.66
N GLN A 40 2.76 -11.00 -11.30
CA GLN A 40 1.97 -11.68 -10.29
C GLN A 40 2.16 -11.07 -8.89
N ILE A 41 3.39 -10.68 -8.55
CA ILE A 41 3.68 -9.94 -7.30
C ILE A 41 2.96 -8.58 -7.32
N ASP A 42 3.09 -7.82 -8.39
CA ASP A 42 2.45 -6.49 -8.51
C ASP A 42 0.93 -6.59 -8.44
N TYR A 43 0.34 -7.60 -9.09
CA TYR A 43 -1.09 -7.88 -8.98
C TYR A 43 -1.48 -8.21 -7.54
N MET A 44 -0.77 -9.14 -6.89
CA MET A 44 -1.06 -9.55 -5.52
C MET A 44 -1.03 -8.37 -4.56
N ILE A 45 0.02 -7.56 -4.60
CA ILE A 45 0.20 -6.41 -3.71
C ILE A 45 -0.98 -5.45 -3.85
N ASN A 46 -1.30 -5.04 -5.07
CA ASN A 46 -2.35 -4.03 -5.32
C ASN A 46 -3.78 -4.59 -5.18
N ALA A 47 -3.98 -5.89 -5.46
CA ALA A 47 -5.26 -6.53 -5.22
C ALA A 47 -5.56 -6.64 -3.73
N VAL A 48 -4.58 -7.06 -2.92
CA VAL A 48 -4.75 -7.16 -1.46
C VAL A 48 -4.92 -5.78 -0.84
N ASP A 49 -4.13 -4.79 -1.24
CA ASP A 49 -4.29 -3.40 -0.80
C ASP A 49 -5.74 -2.90 -1.03
N TYR A 50 -6.28 -3.12 -2.22
CA TYR A 50 -7.68 -2.80 -2.52
C TYR A 50 -8.66 -3.58 -1.63
N LEU A 51 -8.48 -4.90 -1.48
CA LEU A 51 -9.39 -5.75 -0.72
C LEU A 51 -9.39 -5.42 0.78
N GLU A 52 -8.27 -4.97 1.34
CA GLU A 52 -8.16 -4.50 2.72
C GLU A 52 -8.86 -3.15 2.94
N LEU A 53 -8.88 -2.28 1.92
CA LEU A 53 -9.52 -0.97 1.97
C LEU A 53 -11.02 -1.00 1.64
N GLU A 54 -11.51 -2.09 1.03
CA GLU A 54 -12.90 -2.20 0.57
C GLU A 54 -13.82 -2.70 1.71
N PRO A 55 -14.71 -1.84 2.25
CA PRO A 55 -15.51 -2.18 3.43
C PRO A 55 -16.55 -3.29 3.20
N ASP A 56 -16.94 -3.54 1.95
CA ASP A 56 -17.89 -4.59 1.60
C ASP A 56 -17.23 -5.98 1.55
N ILE A 57 -15.89 -6.05 1.51
CA ILE A 57 -15.14 -7.31 1.56
C ILE A 57 -15.00 -7.75 3.02
N PHE A 58 -15.64 -8.86 3.36
CA PHE A 58 -15.56 -9.45 4.71
C PHE A 58 -14.38 -10.42 4.84
N ARG A 59 -14.08 -11.20 3.78
CA ARG A 59 -12.96 -12.14 3.71
C ARG A 59 -12.53 -12.33 2.26
N TYR A 60 -11.25 -12.59 2.09
CA TYR A 60 -10.67 -13.01 0.82
C TYR A 60 -9.63 -14.11 1.03
N SER A 61 -9.31 -14.85 -0.02
CA SER A 61 -8.29 -15.90 0.01
C SER A 61 -7.58 -15.98 -1.33
N TRP A 62 -6.26 -15.94 -1.29
CA TRP A 62 -5.44 -16.14 -2.49
C TRP A 62 -5.62 -17.55 -3.04
N PHE A 63 -5.72 -17.68 -4.33
CA PHE A 63 -5.67 -18.94 -5.06
C PHE A 63 -4.30 -19.05 -5.74
N ILE A 64 -3.44 -19.98 -5.36
CA ILE A 64 -3.63 -21.17 -4.56
C ILE A 64 -2.38 -21.45 -3.74
N GLY A 65 -2.47 -22.33 -2.75
CA GLY A 65 -1.30 -22.79 -2.01
C GLY A 65 -0.25 -23.42 -2.92
N ARG A 66 -0.67 -24.37 -3.75
CA ARG A 66 0.18 -25.07 -4.74
C ARG A 66 -0.66 -25.65 -5.85
N THR A 67 -0.20 -25.56 -7.10
CA THR A 67 -0.86 -26.15 -8.27
C THR A 67 0.10 -26.91 -9.16
N ASP A 68 -0.41 -27.94 -9.82
CA ASP A 68 0.28 -28.61 -10.92
C ASP A 68 -0.10 -28.00 -12.29
N ASN A 69 -1.10 -27.12 -12.31
CA ASN A 69 -1.57 -26.46 -13.53
C ASN A 69 -0.84 -25.15 -13.77
N THR A 70 0.22 -25.20 -14.54
CA THR A 70 0.97 -24.02 -14.96
C THR A 70 0.38 -23.32 -16.19
N ASN A 71 -0.65 -23.91 -16.83
CA ASN A 71 -1.34 -23.32 -17.97
C ASN A 71 -2.50 -22.44 -17.47
N GLY A 72 -2.44 -21.13 -17.73
CA GLY A 72 -3.44 -20.16 -17.31
C GLY A 72 -3.23 -19.62 -15.88
N PHE A 73 -2.50 -20.32 -15.03
CA PHE A 73 -2.14 -19.89 -13.67
C PHE A 73 -0.64 -20.05 -13.40
N PRO A 74 0.23 -19.42 -14.21
CA PRO A 74 1.65 -19.42 -13.91
C PRO A 74 1.93 -18.53 -12.68
N TYR A 75 2.98 -18.88 -11.92
CA TYR A 75 3.54 -18.03 -10.86
C TYR A 75 2.63 -17.74 -9.65
N ILE A 76 1.54 -18.49 -9.43
CA ILE A 76 0.56 -18.21 -8.37
C ILE A 76 0.80 -18.95 -7.04
N ASP A 77 1.72 -19.91 -7.03
CA ASP A 77 1.97 -20.74 -5.85
C ASP A 77 2.57 -19.93 -4.70
N ILE A 78 1.93 -19.96 -3.53
CA ILE A 78 2.47 -19.37 -2.31
C ILE A 78 3.24 -20.38 -1.45
N LEU A 79 3.08 -21.67 -1.72
CA LEU A 79 3.80 -22.75 -1.03
C LEU A 79 4.80 -23.42 -1.97
N GLY A 80 6.06 -23.34 -1.62
CA GLY A 80 7.13 -24.05 -2.28
C GLY A 80 7.26 -25.51 -1.82
N ALA A 81 8.38 -26.15 -2.15
CA ALA A 81 8.67 -27.50 -1.69
C ALA A 81 8.84 -27.57 -0.16
N SER A 82 8.44 -28.71 0.44
CA SER A 82 8.72 -29.01 1.86
C SER A 82 8.23 -27.99 2.87
N GLY A 83 7.10 -27.33 2.62
CA GLY A 83 6.48 -26.39 3.56
C GLY A 83 7.17 -25.01 3.64
N ILE A 84 8.10 -24.72 2.74
CA ILE A 84 8.71 -23.40 2.60
C ILE A 84 7.78 -22.53 1.76
N LEU A 85 7.61 -21.25 2.14
CA LEU A 85 6.92 -20.27 1.30
C LEU A 85 7.74 -20.01 0.03
N THR A 86 7.05 -19.72 -1.06
CA THR A 86 7.67 -19.08 -2.24
C THR A 86 7.92 -17.59 -1.93
N ASP A 87 8.65 -16.88 -2.78
CA ASP A 87 8.78 -15.42 -2.64
C ASP A 87 7.41 -14.74 -2.68
N LEU A 88 6.47 -15.22 -3.53
CA LEU A 88 5.10 -14.74 -3.53
C LEU A 88 4.39 -15.02 -2.20
N GLY A 89 4.63 -16.17 -1.60
CA GLY A 89 4.10 -16.54 -0.29
C GLY A 89 4.66 -15.68 0.84
N GLU A 90 5.95 -15.34 0.80
CA GLU A 90 6.56 -14.41 1.75
C GLU A 90 5.99 -12.99 1.55
N MET A 91 5.77 -12.55 0.31
CA MET A 91 5.10 -11.27 0.04
C MET A 91 3.68 -11.27 0.62
N TYR A 92 2.85 -12.28 0.31
CA TYR A 92 1.48 -12.39 0.80
C TYR A 92 1.39 -12.34 2.33
N LYS A 93 2.27 -13.04 3.02
CA LYS A 93 2.34 -13.08 4.49
C LYS A 93 2.65 -11.71 5.10
N ASN A 94 3.43 -10.89 4.41
CA ASN A 94 3.94 -9.62 4.92
C ASN A 94 3.21 -8.39 4.35
N LEU A 95 2.17 -8.59 3.52
CA LEU A 95 1.37 -7.48 3.00
C LEU A 95 0.80 -6.63 4.14
N PRO A 96 0.79 -5.30 3.98
CA PRO A 96 0.22 -4.41 4.98
C PRO A 96 -1.28 -4.69 5.14
N THR A 97 -1.75 -4.59 6.38
CA THR A 97 -3.18 -4.62 6.69
C THR A 97 -3.62 -3.21 7.05
N HIS A 98 -4.78 -2.79 6.53
CA HIS A 98 -5.29 -1.46 6.78
C HIS A 98 -6.30 -1.46 7.94
N ASN A 99 -5.98 -0.68 8.95
CA ASN A 99 -6.89 -0.45 10.07
C ASN A 99 -7.35 1.01 10.07
N PHE A 100 -8.55 1.27 9.55
CA PHE A 100 -9.14 2.61 9.47
C PHE A 100 -9.22 3.34 10.83
N ASN A 101 -9.14 2.61 11.93
CA ASN A 101 -9.20 3.15 13.28
C ASN A 101 -7.83 3.19 13.98
N GLN A 102 -6.76 2.73 13.32
CA GLN A 102 -5.43 2.79 13.90
C GLN A 102 -5.04 4.24 14.16
N ILE A 103 -4.56 4.50 15.37
CA ILE A 103 -3.99 5.79 15.77
C ILE A 103 -2.53 5.54 16.17
N ILE A 104 -1.61 6.23 15.52
CA ILE A 104 -0.18 6.08 15.75
C ILE A 104 0.28 7.16 16.71
N SER A 105 0.80 6.80 17.88
CA SER A 105 1.39 7.77 18.81
C SER A 105 2.74 8.22 18.32
N VAL A 106 2.91 9.53 18.11
CA VAL A 106 4.18 10.11 17.67
C VAL A 106 5.01 10.62 18.87
N PRO A 107 6.37 10.60 18.79
CA PRO A 107 7.18 10.24 17.61
C PRO A 107 7.22 8.73 17.35
N ALA A 108 7.14 8.35 16.10
CA ALA A 108 7.19 6.95 15.64
C ALA A 108 7.75 6.87 14.21
N LEU A 109 8.28 5.70 13.83
CA LEU A 109 8.40 5.31 12.44
C LEU A 109 6.99 4.97 11.91
N ILE A 110 6.62 5.54 10.79
CA ILE A 110 5.36 5.27 10.09
C ILE A 110 5.73 4.73 8.71
N GLU A 111 5.44 3.46 8.49
CA GLU A 111 5.58 2.87 7.17
C GLU A 111 4.49 3.43 6.26
N ALA A 112 4.90 4.00 5.12
CA ALA A 112 4.00 4.77 4.26
C ALA A 112 2.83 3.93 3.74
N GLU A 113 3.05 2.64 3.52
CA GLU A 113 2.06 1.67 3.05
C GLU A 113 1.01 1.28 4.11
N THR A 114 1.17 1.70 5.38
CA THR A 114 0.20 1.40 6.45
C THR A 114 -0.85 2.50 6.65
N TYR A 115 -1.13 3.27 5.63
CA TYR A 115 -2.10 4.38 5.70
C TYR A 115 -3.50 3.93 6.14
N ASN A 116 -4.22 4.85 6.79
CA ASN A 116 -5.63 4.63 7.13
C ASN A 116 -6.55 4.85 5.92
N ASN A 117 -6.14 5.70 4.98
CA ASN A 117 -6.90 6.03 3.78
C ASN A 117 -5.99 6.61 2.71
N MET A 118 -6.40 6.51 1.46
CA MET A 118 -5.61 6.99 0.32
C MET A 118 -6.48 7.40 -0.87
N SER A 119 -5.85 8.04 -1.85
CA SER A 119 -6.41 8.25 -3.18
C SER A 119 -5.29 8.27 -4.21
N GLY A 120 -5.44 7.50 -5.28
CA GLY A 120 -4.62 7.52 -6.48
C GLY A 120 -3.33 6.71 -6.41
N VAL A 121 -2.80 6.44 -5.23
CA VAL A 121 -1.53 5.72 -5.06
C VAL A 121 -1.67 4.21 -5.24
N SER A 122 -0.55 3.54 -5.45
CA SER A 122 -0.43 2.08 -5.43
C SER A 122 0.76 1.65 -4.60
N LEU A 123 0.88 0.36 -4.33
CA LEU A 123 2.00 -0.22 -3.62
C LEU A 123 2.91 -1.02 -4.56
N LYS A 124 4.20 -1.04 -4.24
CA LYS A 124 5.20 -1.91 -4.88
C LYS A 124 6.12 -2.54 -3.84
N ALA A 125 6.73 -3.66 -4.20
CA ALA A 125 7.87 -4.18 -3.48
C ALA A 125 9.01 -3.16 -3.53
N THR A 126 9.66 -2.91 -2.39
CA THR A 126 10.77 -1.96 -2.32
C THR A 126 12.11 -2.62 -2.56
N ASP A 127 13.03 -1.87 -3.11
CA ASP A 127 14.47 -2.18 -3.20
C ASP A 127 15.30 -1.33 -2.22
N ASP A 128 14.65 -0.53 -1.36
CA ASP A 128 15.35 0.16 -0.28
C ASP A 128 15.94 -0.83 0.74
N GLN A 129 16.89 -0.38 1.51
CA GLN A 129 17.59 -1.19 2.51
C GLN A 129 16.69 -1.65 3.66
N THR A 130 15.55 -0.99 3.87
CA THR A 130 14.59 -1.27 4.93
C THR A 130 13.17 -1.31 4.37
N GLY A 131 12.30 -2.11 5.01
CA GLY A 131 10.94 -2.30 4.54
C GLY A 131 10.81 -3.42 3.50
N LEU A 132 9.59 -3.69 3.09
CA LEU A 132 9.26 -4.66 2.03
C LEU A 132 8.46 -4.00 0.92
N PHE A 133 7.79 -2.90 1.21
CA PHE A 133 6.92 -2.19 0.30
C PHE A 133 7.21 -0.69 0.31
N HIS A 134 6.72 0.00 -0.69
CA HIS A 134 6.68 1.46 -0.73
C HIS A 134 5.43 1.94 -1.47
N VAL A 135 4.99 3.13 -1.17
CA VAL A 135 3.93 3.82 -1.92
C VAL A 135 4.51 4.33 -3.24
N SER A 136 3.85 4.02 -4.33
CA SER A 136 4.27 4.31 -5.70
C SER A 136 3.16 4.89 -6.55
N ASN A 137 3.47 5.21 -7.82
CA ASN A 137 2.54 5.80 -8.80
C ASN A 137 1.84 7.05 -8.27
N ILE A 138 2.60 7.91 -7.58
CA ILE A 138 2.07 9.13 -6.99
C ILE A 138 1.99 10.20 -8.07
N GLU A 139 0.77 10.64 -8.38
CA GLU A 139 0.47 11.69 -9.34
C GLU A 139 -0.08 12.95 -8.65
N ASN A 140 -0.35 13.98 -9.44
CA ASN A 140 -0.91 15.23 -8.91
C ASN A 140 -2.30 15.00 -8.29
N ASN A 141 -2.44 15.42 -7.04
CA ASN A 141 -3.61 15.28 -6.18
C ASN A 141 -3.76 13.92 -5.49
N ASP A 142 -2.88 12.98 -5.69
CA ASP A 142 -2.85 11.76 -4.90
C ASP A 142 -2.43 12.04 -3.46
N TRP A 143 -2.85 11.19 -2.55
CA TRP A 143 -2.55 11.39 -1.14
C TRP A 143 -2.68 10.09 -0.34
N ILE A 144 -1.97 10.06 0.80
CA ILE A 144 -2.13 9.09 1.87
C ILE A 144 -2.44 9.81 3.18
N GLU A 145 -3.23 9.19 4.06
CA GLU A 145 -3.68 9.79 5.32
C GLU A 145 -3.49 8.82 6.49
N PHE A 146 -2.95 9.35 7.59
CA PHE A 146 -2.76 8.65 8.85
C PHE A 146 -3.49 9.37 9.97
N LYS A 147 -3.97 8.63 10.97
CA LYS A 147 -4.39 9.19 12.26
C LYS A 147 -3.22 9.11 13.22
N ILE A 148 -2.81 10.25 13.75
CA ILE A 148 -1.71 10.35 14.72
C ILE A 148 -2.21 10.90 16.05
N ASN A 149 -1.61 10.44 17.15
CA ASN A 149 -1.80 11.01 18.47
C ASN A 149 -0.52 11.74 18.89
N VAL A 150 -0.62 13.05 19.09
CA VAL A 150 0.45 13.94 19.51
C VAL A 150 0.38 14.07 21.04
N PRO A 151 1.37 13.59 21.80
CA PRO A 151 1.31 13.58 23.27
C PRO A 151 1.50 14.96 23.89
N GLU A 152 2.25 15.85 23.24
CA GLU A 152 2.56 17.19 23.73
C GLU A 152 2.63 18.19 22.58
N THR A 153 2.18 19.42 22.83
CA THR A 153 2.34 20.52 21.86
C THR A 153 3.82 20.89 21.73
N GLY A 154 4.33 20.93 20.51
CA GLY A 154 5.74 21.26 20.28
C GLY A 154 6.18 21.16 18.82
N ASN A 155 7.47 21.30 18.63
CA ASN A 155 8.12 21.11 17.34
C ASN A 155 8.50 19.63 17.18
N TYR A 156 8.08 19.04 16.08
CA TYR A 156 8.38 17.66 15.70
C TYR A 156 9.23 17.64 14.44
N GLU A 157 10.29 16.87 14.47
CA GLU A 157 11.04 16.58 13.26
C GLU A 157 10.24 15.54 12.46
N ILE A 158 10.02 15.83 11.17
CA ILE A 158 9.42 14.91 10.20
C ILE A 158 10.46 14.50 9.18
N ARG A 159 10.58 13.21 8.93
CA ARG A 159 11.52 12.63 7.98
C ARG A 159 10.76 11.86 6.91
N PHE A 160 11.12 12.12 5.65
CA PHE A 160 10.58 11.41 4.50
C PHE A 160 11.68 10.56 3.88
N ARG A 161 11.47 9.27 3.82
CA ARG A 161 12.31 8.35 3.04
C ARG A 161 11.69 8.24 1.66
N ILE A 162 12.36 8.77 0.65
CA ILE A 162 11.81 8.94 -0.70
C ILE A 162 12.84 8.61 -1.76
N GLU A 163 12.34 8.25 -2.93
CA GLU A 163 13.04 8.27 -4.19
C GLU A 163 12.18 9.00 -5.24
N SER A 164 12.78 9.59 -6.28
CA SER A 164 12.06 10.25 -7.36
C SER A 164 12.92 10.42 -8.60
N VAL A 165 12.42 9.95 -9.73
CA VAL A 165 13.09 10.14 -11.04
C VAL A 165 12.87 11.53 -11.62
N ASN A 166 11.99 12.35 -11.03
CA ASN A 166 11.69 13.71 -11.44
C ASN A 166 11.71 14.67 -10.26
N ALA A 167 12.02 15.94 -10.50
CA ALA A 167 11.78 16.96 -9.50
C ALA A 167 10.28 17.14 -9.26
N SER A 168 9.87 17.14 -7.99
CA SER A 168 8.48 17.21 -7.57
C SER A 168 8.35 17.92 -6.21
N ALA A 169 7.18 17.87 -5.60
CA ALA A 169 6.98 18.32 -4.24
C ALA A 169 5.86 17.53 -3.59
N LEU A 170 5.93 17.40 -2.27
CA LEU A 170 4.82 16.92 -1.46
C LEU A 170 4.36 17.99 -0.46
N ASP A 171 3.09 17.99 -0.15
CA ASP A 171 2.48 18.85 0.86
C ASP A 171 2.11 18.00 2.09
N VAL A 172 2.47 18.50 3.27
CA VAL A 172 2.10 17.93 4.57
C VAL A 172 0.94 18.73 5.14
N LEU A 173 -0.18 18.08 5.40
CA LEU A 173 -1.34 18.71 6.00
C LEU A 173 -1.66 18.05 7.34
N ILE A 174 -2.03 18.88 8.32
CA ILE A 174 -2.62 18.44 9.58
C ILE A 174 -4.06 18.96 9.63
N ASP A 175 -5.01 18.05 9.78
CA ASP A 175 -6.46 18.36 9.77
C ASP A 175 -6.88 19.23 8.57
N ASN A 176 -6.32 18.92 7.39
CA ASN A 176 -6.47 19.65 6.13
C ASN A 176 -5.82 21.05 6.09
N THR A 177 -5.08 21.46 7.12
CA THR A 177 -4.29 22.69 7.10
C THR A 177 -2.88 22.39 6.62
N SER A 178 -2.42 23.11 5.59
CA SER A 178 -1.04 22.94 5.07
C SER A 178 -0.02 23.41 6.10
N MET A 179 0.88 22.53 6.47
CA MET A 179 1.95 22.79 7.46
C MET A 179 3.32 22.93 6.79
N LEU A 180 3.55 22.22 5.70
CA LEU A 180 4.84 22.15 5.04
C LEU A 180 4.65 21.81 3.56
N ARG A 181 5.42 22.47 2.69
CA ARG A 181 5.67 22.00 1.32
C ARG A 181 7.13 21.62 1.21
N GLN A 182 7.37 20.34 0.91
CA GLN A 182 8.70 19.77 0.73
C GLN A 182 8.99 19.59 -0.74
N ASN A 183 10.00 20.30 -1.25
CA ASN A 183 10.52 20.07 -2.59
C ASN A 183 11.37 18.80 -2.63
N ILE A 184 11.17 18.01 -3.64
CA ILE A 184 11.88 16.77 -3.93
C ILE A 184 12.72 17.00 -5.18
N GLN A 185 14.00 16.74 -5.08
CA GLN A 185 14.90 16.76 -6.24
C GLN A 185 14.85 15.40 -6.95
N ASN A 186 15.18 15.38 -8.22
CA ASN A 186 15.45 14.11 -8.90
C ASN A 186 16.59 13.38 -8.15
N THR A 187 16.33 12.15 -7.71
CA THR A 187 17.30 11.33 -6.99
C THR A 187 18.10 10.39 -7.90
N GLY A 188 17.78 10.34 -9.20
CA GLY A 188 18.49 9.53 -10.20
C GLY A 188 17.57 8.55 -10.93
N ASP A 189 17.94 7.29 -10.92
CA ASP A 189 17.35 6.20 -11.71
C ASP A 189 16.20 5.43 -11.03
N GLY A 190 15.68 5.93 -9.90
CA GLY A 190 14.62 5.25 -9.16
C GLY A 190 15.14 4.23 -8.13
N LEU A 191 16.46 4.16 -7.92
CA LEU A 191 17.09 3.26 -6.94
C LEU A 191 17.83 4.02 -5.83
N ASN A 192 17.79 5.36 -5.89
CA ASN A 192 18.54 6.23 -4.96
C ASN A 192 17.61 6.85 -3.91
N TRP A 193 17.31 6.08 -2.91
CA TRP A 193 16.53 6.54 -1.77
C TRP A 193 17.26 7.61 -0.94
N GLN A 194 16.56 8.67 -0.60
CA GLN A 194 17.06 9.79 0.19
C GLN A 194 16.16 10.07 1.39
N THR A 195 16.74 10.62 2.46
CA THR A 195 15.97 11.08 3.61
C THR A 195 15.95 12.60 3.63
N LEU A 196 14.75 13.17 3.50
CA LEU A 196 14.52 14.61 3.66
C LEU A 196 14.03 14.88 5.08
N ILE A 197 14.51 15.96 5.70
CA ILE A 197 14.25 16.28 7.10
C ILE A 197 13.68 17.70 7.19
N ASN A 198 12.59 17.85 7.94
CA ASN A 198 11.97 19.14 8.24
C ASN A 198 11.46 19.18 9.68
N THR A 199 10.95 20.32 10.08
CA THR A 199 10.30 20.52 11.38
C THR A 199 8.91 21.09 11.17
N ILE A 200 7.92 20.52 11.84
CA ILE A 200 6.54 21.04 11.89
C ILE A 200 6.10 21.23 13.33
N GLN A 201 5.22 22.20 13.56
CA GLN A 201 4.61 22.40 14.87
C GLN A 201 3.33 21.59 14.95
N LEU A 202 3.20 20.77 16.00
CA LEU A 202 2.00 20.00 16.27
C LEU A 202 1.42 20.40 17.62
N THR A 203 0.10 20.36 17.74
CA THR A 203 -0.62 20.52 19.00
C THR A 203 -0.94 19.16 19.62
N VAL A 204 -1.07 19.12 20.94
CA VAL A 204 -1.50 17.91 21.65
C VAL A 204 -2.88 17.46 21.17
N GLY A 205 -3.05 16.15 20.95
CA GLY A 205 -4.32 15.55 20.54
C GLY A 205 -4.21 14.57 19.39
N VAL A 206 -5.38 14.08 18.94
CA VAL A 206 -5.48 13.21 17.76
C VAL A 206 -5.72 14.07 16.52
N HIS A 207 -4.90 13.83 15.50
CA HIS A 207 -4.91 14.58 14.26
C HIS A 207 -4.90 13.65 13.03
N LYS A 208 -5.33 14.19 11.90
CA LYS A 208 -5.13 13.58 10.58
C LYS A 208 -3.87 14.16 9.95
N LEU A 209 -2.87 13.30 9.75
CA LEU A 209 -1.68 13.61 8.96
C LEU A 209 -1.94 13.18 7.53
N LYS A 210 -1.92 14.11 6.59
CA LYS A 210 -2.06 13.82 5.16
C LYS A 210 -0.80 14.25 4.42
N ILE A 211 -0.32 13.36 3.56
CA ILE A 211 0.78 13.60 2.61
C ILE A 211 0.15 13.60 1.21
N LYS A 212 0.36 14.68 0.47
CA LYS A 212 -0.27 14.90 -0.85
C LYS A 212 0.75 15.33 -1.90
#